data_7cf53f9bb12a3cd96ffc573a8939f665
#
_entry.id   7cf53f9bb12a3cd96ffc573a8939f665
#
_cell.length_a   1.000
_cell.length_b   1.000
_cell.length_c   1.000
_cell.angle_alpha   90.00
_cell.angle_beta   90.00
_cell.angle_gamma   90.00
#
_symmetry.space_group_name_H-M   'P 1'
#
loop_
_entity.id
_entity.type
_entity.pdbx_description
1 polymer ?
#
loop_
_entity_poly.entity_id
_entity_poly.type
_entity_poly.pdbx_seq_one_letter_code
_entity_poly.pdbx_strand_id
1 'polypeptide(L)'
;MFWQAYRYILQNMDKKDSHIELLDRFFRGLTSPEEDVQLKSWIKRPDFQQKFSAYYQQCWALAPDTMDKAVQNEMFTELLSQIDASSTTETKVLKTRNRFLRQIGRYAAVACIILAVGSGAYYAGVKRPADDANTEVTMSVSNGQKADIILADGTKVYINSDSRIVYDNTYNKKTRMVSLEGEAYFEVAKDKEKPFIVKANGINVQALGTSFNIRAHKDDKSVAVSLISGKVKVDDGRHEAYMKPNERLVCNLTNGQFEKSELHPNASYLLWRSNELAFYGESFEEICTMLTRMYNCKFIFKNEKAKQYTYHGIIKNGSLNNVLELSLIHISEPTRRRGI
;
A
#
# COMPACT_ATOMS: atom_id res chain seq x y z
N MET A 1 -7.02 -16.89 -21.25
CA MET A 1 -7.65 -17.26 -22.54
C MET A 1 -7.99 -18.75 -22.61
N PHE A 2 -7.06 -19.67 -22.37
CA PHE A 2 -7.27 -21.13 -22.39
C PHE A 2 -8.45 -21.61 -21.53
N TRP A 3 -8.60 -21.10 -20.31
CA TRP A 3 -9.70 -21.45 -19.38
C TRP A 3 -11.10 -20.98 -19.81
N GLN A 4 -11.21 -19.91 -20.59
CA GLN A 4 -12.52 -19.45 -21.10
C GLN A 4 -13.01 -20.27 -22.29
N ALA A 5 -12.11 -20.61 -23.19
CA ALA A 5 -12.42 -21.51 -24.32
C ALA A 5 -12.78 -22.93 -23.82
N TYR A 6 -12.03 -23.45 -22.85
CA TYR A 6 -12.29 -24.72 -22.19
C TYR A 6 -13.66 -24.76 -21.50
N ARG A 7 -14.04 -23.68 -20.78
CA ARG A 7 -15.35 -23.56 -20.11
C ARG A 7 -16.51 -23.52 -21.11
N TYR A 8 -16.35 -22.87 -22.27
CA TYR A 8 -17.36 -22.79 -23.31
C TYR A 8 -17.60 -24.15 -24.02
N ILE A 9 -16.53 -24.90 -24.23
CA ILE A 9 -16.57 -26.25 -24.85
C ILE A 9 -17.33 -27.21 -23.93
N LEU A 10 -17.07 -27.20 -22.64
CA LEU A 10 -17.72 -28.08 -21.65
C LEU A 10 -19.21 -27.80 -21.44
N GLN A 11 -19.67 -26.57 -21.65
CA GLN A 11 -21.09 -26.23 -21.54
C GLN A 11 -21.95 -26.75 -22.68
N ASN A 12 -21.34 -27.04 -23.85
CA ASN A 12 -22.06 -27.41 -25.08
C ASN A 12 -21.89 -28.87 -25.52
N MET A 13 -21.29 -29.73 -24.68
CA MET A 13 -21.07 -31.14 -25.01
C MET A 13 -22.07 -32.08 -24.38
N ASP A 14 -22.50 -33.07 -25.16
CA ASP A 14 -23.42 -34.14 -24.76
C ASP A 14 -22.69 -35.11 -23.77
N LYS A 15 -23.11 -35.13 -22.51
CA LYS A 15 -22.48 -35.85 -21.39
C LYS A 15 -22.82 -37.35 -21.42
N LYS A 16 -22.53 -38.04 -22.49
CA LYS A 16 -22.91 -39.47 -22.61
C LYS A 16 -21.83 -40.49 -22.20
N ASP A 17 -20.59 -40.06 -21.91
CA ASP A 17 -19.54 -41.01 -21.53
C ASP A 17 -18.97 -40.65 -20.14
N SER A 18 -19.23 -41.51 -19.16
CA SER A 18 -18.83 -41.30 -17.76
C SER A 18 -17.32 -41.12 -17.54
N HIS A 19 -16.51 -41.64 -18.46
CA HIS A 19 -15.05 -41.53 -18.37
C HIS A 19 -14.53 -40.16 -18.79
N ILE A 20 -15.22 -39.48 -19.69
CA ILE A 20 -14.89 -38.11 -20.12
C ILE A 20 -15.26 -37.11 -19.02
N GLU A 21 -16.36 -37.34 -18.33
CA GLU A 21 -16.72 -36.53 -17.14
C GLU A 21 -15.71 -36.69 -16.00
N LEU A 22 -15.19 -37.91 -15.82
CA LEU A 22 -14.15 -38.17 -14.82
C LEU A 22 -12.83 -37.46 -15.18
N LEU A 23 -12.48 -37.43 -16.46
CA LEU A 23 -11.31 -36.71 -16.96
C LEU A 23 -11.44 -35.18 -16.76
N ASP A 24 -12.62 -34.61 -17.01
CA ASP A 24 -12.91 -33.19 -16.75
C ASP A 24 -12.79 -32.85 -15.26
N ARG A 25 -13.33 -33.68 -14.39
CA ARG A 25 -13.23 -33.50 -12.93
C ARG A 25 -11.77 -33.60 -12.45
N PHE A 26 -10.98 -34.47 -13.05
CA PHE A 26 -9.55 -34.60 -12.77
C PHE A 26 -8.79 -33.32 -13.11
N PHE A 27 -8.98 -32.76 -14.30
CA PHE A 27 -8.34 -31.50 -14.70
C PHE A 27 -8.78 -30.30 -13.86
N ARG A 28 -9.94 -30.37 -13.22
CA ARG A 28 -10.41 -29.35 -12.26
C ARG A 28 -9.95 -29.60 -10.81
N GLY A 29 -9.23 -30.69 -10.56
CA GLY A 29 -8.80 -31.07 -9.21
C GLY A 29 -9.97 -31.47 -8.29
N LEU A 30 -11.09 -31.97 -8.87
CA LEU A 30 -12.31 -32.34 -8.17
C LEU A 30 -12.51 -33.85 -8.07
N THR A 31 -11.50 -34.66 -8.31
CA THR A 31 -11.55 -36.12 -8.21
C THR A 31 -11.13 -36.60 -6.81
N SER A 32 -11.76 -37.71 -6.39
CA SER A 32 -11.35 -38.43 -5.19
C SER A 32 -10.15 -39.35 -5.48
N PRO A 33 -9.36 -39.79 -4.46
CA PRO A 33 -8.28 -40.74 -4.65
C PRO A 33 -8.70 -42.05 -5.33
N GLU A 34 -9.94 -42.51 -5.12
CA GLU A 34 -10.51 -43.69 -5.74
C GLU A 34 -10.82 -43.46 -7.23
N GLU A 35 -11.34 -42.30 -7.56
CA GLU A 35 -11.59 -41.88 -8.93
C GLU A 35 -10.29 -41.70 -9.73
N ASP A 36 -9.22 -41.24 -9.09
CA ASP A 36 -7.88 -41.17 -9.69
C ASP A 36 -7.33 -42.54 -10.06
N VAL A 37 -7.58 -43.55 -9.26
CA VAL A 37 -7.19 -44.95 -9.55
C VAL A 37 -7.98 -45.49 -10.74
N GLN A 38 -9.27 -45.19 -10.80
CA GLN A 38 -10.13 -45.58 -11.95
C GLN A 38 -9.64 -44.88 -13.23
N LEU A 39 -9.36 -43.62 -13.19
CA LEU A 39 -8.84 -42.83 -14.33
C LEU A 39 -7.50 -43.42 -14.82
N LYS A 40 -6.56 -43.70 -13.90
CA LYS A 40 -5.27 -44.33 -14.22
C LYS A 40 -5.43 -45.73 -14.86
N SER A 41 -6.44 -46.50 -14.43
CA SER A 41 -6.73 -47.79 -15.04
C SER A 41 -7.29 -47.67 -16.45
N TRP A 42 -8.12 -46.65 -16.69
CA TRP A 42 -8.70 -46.38 -17.99
C TRP A 42 -7.65 -45.86 -19.00
N ILE A 43 -6.74 -44.97 -18.59
CA ILE A 43 -5.63 -44.45 -19.42
C ILE A 43 -4.72 -45.57 -19.93
N LYS A 44 -4.60 -46.68 -19.20
CA LYS A 44 -3.80 -47.86 -19.60
C LYS A 44 -4.50 -48.80 -20.60
N ARG A 45 -5.76 -48.55 -20.95
CA ARG A 45 -6.49 -49.40 -21.92
C ARG A 45 -6.14 -49.05 -23.35
N PRO A 46 -6.08 -50.07 -24.24
CA PRO A 46 -5.73 -49.82 -25.67
C PRO A 46 -6.71 -48.92 -26.41
N ASP A 47 -7.98 -48.84 -25.95
CA ASP A 47 -9.02 -48.00 -26.56
C ASP A 47 -8.98 -46.54 -26.09
N PHE A 48 -8.15 -46.24 -25.08
CA PHE A 48 -8.03 -44.88 -24.54
C PHE A 48 -7.54 -43.89 -25.60
N GLN A 49 -6.46 -44.22 -26.30
CA GLN A 49 -5.86 -43.32 -27.31
C GLN A 49 -6.87 -42.98 -28.39
N GLN A 50 -7.63 -43.95 -28.86
CA GLN A 50 -8.62 -43.73 -29.90
C GLN A 50 -9.78 -42.84 -29.47
N LYS A 51 -10.31 -43.09 -28.23
CA LYS A 51 -11.38 -42.28 -27.67
C LYS A 51 -10.92 -40.89 -27.29
N PHE A 52 -9.74 -40.78 -26.73
CA PHE A 52 -9.16 -39.50 -26.33
C PHE A 52 -8.79 -38.63 -27.54
N SER A 53 -8.23 -39.21 -28.63
CA SER A 53 -7.94 -38.45 -29.81
C SER A 53 -9.22 -37.95 -30.52
N ALA A 54 -10.27 -38.78 -30.57
CA ALA A 54 -11.55 -38.37 -31.13
C ALA A 54 -12.20 -37.24 -30.33
N TYR A 55 -12.16 -37.35 -28.98
CA TYR A 55 -12.62 -36.30 -28.07
C TYR A 55 -11.84 -35.00 -28.26
N TYR A 56 -10.51 -35.08 -28.33
CA TYR A 56 -9.64 -33.95 -28.49
C TYR A 56 -9.86 -33.23 -29.83
N GLN A 57 -10.04 -33.99 -30.93
CA GLN A 57 -10.37 -33.43 -32.22
C GLN A 57 -11.70 -32.70 -32.23
N GLN A 58 -12.72 -33.21 -31.55
CA GLN A 58 -14.00 -32.50 -31.40
C GLN A 58 -13.86 -31.21 -30.62
N CYS A 59 -13.08 -31.22 -29.51
CA CYS A 59 -12.78 -30.02 -28.76
C CYS A 59 -12.05 -28.95 -29.56
N TRP A 60 -11.10 -29.35 -30.40
CA TRP A 60 -10.37 -28.42 -31.28
C TRP A 60 -11.21 -27.86 -32.41
N ALA A 61 -12.11 -28.62 -32.95
CA ALA A 61 -13.02 -28.15 -34.01
C ALA A 61 -13.98 -27.05 -33.52
N LEU A 62 -14.22 -26.96 -32.23
CA LEU A 62 -15.07 -25.95 -31.57
C LEU A 62 -14.29 -24.74 -31.04
N ALA A 63 -12.95 -24.77 -31.06
CA ALA A 63 -12.13 -23.68 -30.60
C ALA A 63 -12.12 -22.51 -31.60
N PRO A 64 -12.19 -21.24 -31.17
CA PRO A 64 -12.12 -20.10 -32.10
C PRO A 64 -10.78 -20.07 -32.83
N ASP A 65 -10.80 -19.69 -34.07
CA ASP A 65 -9.75 -19.76 -35.13
C ASP A 65 -8.56 -18.79 -34.88
N THR A 66 -8.05 -18.72 -33.66
CA THR A 66 -6.99 -17.79 -33.22
C THR A 66 -5.61 -18.42 -33.07
N MET A 67 -5.47 -19.72 -33.32
CA MET A 67 -4.20 -20.44 -33.18
C MET A 67 -3.79 -21.10 -34.49
N ASP A 68 -2.53 -20.90 -34.90
CA ASP A 68 -1.96 -21.48 -36.15
C ASP A 68 -2.04 -23.02 -36.10
N LYS A 69 -2.55 -23.61 -37.18
CA LYS A 69 -2.71 -25.06 -37.30
C LYS A 69 -1.39 -25.84 -37.22
N ALA A 70 -0.26 -25.21 -37.55
CA ALA A 70 1.07 -25.80 -37.36
C ALA A 70 1.42 -26.01 -35.91
N VAL A 71 1.17 -25.03 -35.07
CA VAL A 71 1.40 -25.08 -33.60
C VAL A 71 0.47 -26.10 -32.92
N GLN A 72 -0.76 -26.22 -33.41
CA GLN A 72 -1.73 -27.21 -32.93
C GLN A 72 -1.25 -28.64 -33.16
N ASN A 73 -0.74 -28.94 -34.36
CA ASN A 73 -0.23 -30.26 -34.70
C ASN A 73 1.06 -30.60 -33.94
N GLU A 74 1.94 -29.64 -33.72
CA GLU A 74 3.18 -29.83 -32.95
C GLU A 74 2.88 -30.16 -31.48
N MET A 75 1.98 -29.42 -30.83
CA MET A 75 1.54 -29.71 -29.47
C MET A 75 0.85 -31.08 -29.30
N PHE A 76 0.06 -31.48 -30.33
CA PHE A 76 -0.60 -32.78 -30.31
C PHE A 76 0.40 -33.94 -30.47
N THR A 77 1.39 -33.78 -31.34
CA THR A 77 2.46 -34.78 -31.57
C THR A 77 3.35 -34.91 -30.32
N GLU A 78 3.67 -33.81 -29.66
CA GLU A 78 4.43 -33.79 -28.42
C GLU A 78 3.71 -34.52 -27.29
N LEU A 79 2.40 -34.27 -27.12
CA LEU A 79 1.56 -34.98 -26.13
C LEU A 79 1.48 -36.50 -26.38
N LEU A 80 1.33 -36.91 -27.64
CA LEU A 80 1.35 -38.33 -27.98
C LEU A 80 2.69 -38.99 -27.70
N SER A 81 3.82 -38.31 -27.97
CA SER A 81 5.16 -38.81 -27.72
C SER A 81 5.44 -39.03 -26.22
N GLN A 82 4.89 -38.16 -25.37
CA GLN A 82 5.01 -38.29 -23.91
C GLN A 82 4.18 -39.47 -23.37
N ILE A 83 3.04 -39.78 -23.98
CA ILE A 83 2.20 -40.93 -23.61
C ILE A 83 2.85 -42.26 -24.04
N ASP A 84 3.47 -42.32 -25.22
CA ASP A 84 4.16 -43.50 -25.72
C ASP A 84 5.47 -43.81 -24.94
N ALA A 85 6.18 -42.75 -24.49
CA ALA A 85 7.38 -42.92 -23.68
C ALA A 85 7.10 -43.55 -22.30
N SER A 86 5.85 -43.47 -21.82
CA SER A 86 5.45 -44.06 -20.54
C SER A 86 4.95 -45.52 -20.64
N SER A 87 4.84 -46.10 -21.83
CA SER A 87 4.25 -47.42 -22.06
C SER A 87 5.26 -48.56 -22.30
N THR A 88 6.56 -48.29 -22.32
CA THR A 88 7.58 -49.32 -22.58
C THR A 88 8.39 -49.64 -21.33
N THR A 89 7.78 -50.40 -20.41
CA THR A 89 8.58 -51.13 -19.40
C THR A 89 8.01 -52.53 -19.22
N GLU A 90 8.37 -53.42 -20.14
CA GLU A 90 8.20 -54.86 -19.91
C GLU A 90 9.14 -55.29 -18.77
N THR A 91 8.56 -55.79 -17.68
CA THR A 91 9.25 -56.39 -16.57
C THR A 91 9.77 -57.79 -16.93
N LYS A 92 11.04 -57.92 -17.36
CA LYS A 92 11.78 -59.20 -17.31
C LYS A 92 12.29 -59.42 -15.89
N VAL A 93 11.70 -60.39 -15.20
CA VAL A 93 12.19 -60.91 -13.93
C VAL A 93 13.49 -61.69 -14.18
N LEU A 94 14.63 -61.10 -13.89
CA LEU A 94 15.91 -61.80 -13.82
C LEU A 94 16.43 -61.81 -12.38
N LYS A 95 16.52 -63.01 -11.84
CA LYS A 95 17.12 -63.34 -10.57
C LYS A 95 18.62 -63.06 -10.65
N THR A 96 19.13 -61.95 -10.12
CA THR A 96 20.56 -61.67 -9.99
C THR A 96 20.91 -61.08 -8.63
N ARG A 97 21.47 -61.93 -7.80
CA ARG A 97 22.59 -61.83 -6.86
C ARG A 97 23.04 -60.43 -6.44
N ASN A 98 22.85 -60.13 -5.22
CA ASN A 98 23.40 -59.15 -4.21
C ASN A 98 24.44 -58.07 -4.60
N ARG A 99 24.90 -57.94 -5.83
CA ARG A 99 25.75 -56.83 -6.28
C ARG A 99 24.92 -55.59 -6.70
N PHE A 100 23.69 -55.77 -7.14
CA PHE A 100 22.80 -54.70 -7.60
C PHE A 100 22.29 -53.83 -6.44
N LEU A 101 22.01 -54.46 -5.29
CA LEU A 101 21.58 -53.72 -4.09
C LEU A 101 22.63 -52.76 -3.53
N ARG A 102 23.92 -53.06 -3.72
CA ARG A 102 25.02 -52.16 -3.32
C ARG A 102 25.19 -50.96 -4.26
N GLN A 103 24.82 -51.08 -5.53
CA GLN A 103 24.86 -49.97 -6.49
C GLN A 103 23.64 -49.08 -6.32
N ILE A 104 22.44 -49.64 -6.12
CA ILE A 104 21.20 -48.85 -5.84
C ILE A 104 21.37 -48.04 -4.56
N GLY A 105 22.00 -48.59 -3.50
CA GLY A 105 22.30 -47.85 -2.27
C GLY A 105 23.21 -46.62 -2.50
N ARG A 106 24.12 -46.66 -3.46
CA ARG A 106 25.01 -45.55 -3.81
C ARG A 106 24.23 -44.44 -4.57
N TYR A 107 23.37 -44.83 -5.51
CA TYR A 107 22.53 -43.84 -6.25
C TYR A 107 21.40 -43.27 -5.39
N ALA A 108 20.82 -44.08 -4.48
CA ALA A 108 19.85 -43.61 -3.51
C ALA A 108 20.45 -42.55 -2.55
N ALA A 109 21.70 -42.78 -2.09
CA ALA A 109 22.41 -41.82 -1.24
C ALA A 109 22.68 -40.51 -1.98
N VAL A 110 23.07 -40.55 -3.26
CA VAL A 110 23.29 -39.37 -4.09
C VAL A 110 21.95 -38.63 -4.34
N ALA A 111 20.88 -39.37 -4.64
CA ALA A 111 19.54 -38.77 -4.81
C ALA A 111 19.03 -38.11 -3.52
N CYS A 112 19.24 -38.73 -2.35
CA CYS A 112 18.90 -38.14 -1.06
C CYS A 112 19.72 -36.88 -0.76
N ILE A 113 21.00 -36.84 -1.13
CA ILE A 113 21.85 -35.66 -0.97
C ILE A 113 21.36 -34.54 -1.89
N ILE A 114 21.02 -34.83 -3.16
CA ILE A 114 20.50 -33.84 -4.10
C ILE A 114 19.14 -33.31 -3.60
N LEU A 115 18.26 -34.17 -3.10
CA LEU A 115 16.97 -33.75 -2.50
C LEU A 115 17.18 -32.96 -1.20
N ALA A 116 18.13 -33.33 -0.36
CA ALA A 116 18.46 -32.62 0.87
C ALA A 116 19.07 -31.23 0.56
N VAL A 117 20.00 -31.16 -0.40
CA VAL A 117 20.61 -29.90 -0.84
C VAL A 117 19.58 -29.05 -1.59
N GLY A 118 18.78 -29.65 -2.48
CA GLY A 118 17.71 -28.95 -3.21
C GLY A 118 16.61 -28.43 -2.29
N SER A 119 16.16 -29.25 -1.33
CA SER A 119 15.20 -28.80 -0.31
C SER A 119 15.81 -27.76 0.63
N GLY A 120 17.06 -27.94 1.06
CA GLY A 120 17.79 -26.97 1.87
C GLY A 120 17.96 -25.62 1.15
N ALA A 121 18.34 -25.65 -0.13
CA ALA A 121 18.45 -24.47 -0.97
C ALA A 121 17.06 -23.81 -1.23
N TYR A 122 16.02 -24.61 -1.45
CA TYR A 122 14.65 -24.15 -1.58
C TYR A 122 14.15 -23.48 -0.29
N TYR A 123 14.31 -24.14 0.87
CA TYR A 123 13.94 -23.57 2.17
C TYR A 123 14.78 -22.35 2.55
N ALA A 124 16.08 -22.34 2.21
CA ALA A 124 16.94 -21.18 2.40
C ALA A 124 16.58 -20.03 1.43
N GLY A 125 16.14 -20.34 0.22
CA GLY A 125 15.64 -19.35 -0.76
C GLY A 125 14.28 -18.81 -0.40
N VAL A 126 13.34 -19.65 0.07
CA VAL A 126 11.99 -19.25 0.50
C VAL A 126 12.04 -18.54 1.85
N LYS A 127 12.96 -18.93 2.75
CA LYS A 127 13.19 -18.27 4.05
C LYS A 127 14.24 -17.15 4.00
N ARG A 128 14.82 -16.85 2.85
CA ARG A 128 15.40 -15.52 2.77
C ARG A 128 14.22 -14.57 3.02
N PRO A 129 14.17 -13.86 4.16
CA PRO A 129 13.35 -12.68 4.18
C PRO A 129 13.82 -11.95 2.91
N ALA A 130 12.92 -11.70 1.96
CA ALA A 130 13.19 -10.73 0.92
C ALA A 130 13.87 -9.61 1.70
N ASP A 131 15.15 -9.33 1.38
CA ASP A 131 15.88 -8.26 2.05
C ASP A 131 14.86 -7.16 2.16
N ASP A 132 14.34 -6.99 3.38
CA ASP A 132 13.54 -5.83 3.73
C ASP A 132 14.54 -4.67 3.68
N ALA A 133 15.10 -4.45 2.49
CA ALA A 133 15.68 -3.18 2.16
C ALA A 133 14.57 -2.21 2.53
N ASN A 134 14.78 -1.51 3.63
CA ASN A 134 13.80 -0.61 4.24
C ASN A 134 13.48 0.43 3.16
N THR A 135 12.56 0.04 2.25
CA THR A 135 12.21 0.87 1.10
C THR A 135 11.28 1.94 1.63
N GLU A 136 11.85 3.12 1.81
CA GLU A 136 11.10 4.29 2.23
C GLU A 136 10.39 4.90 1.02
N VAL A 137 9.10 5.13 1.17
CA VAL A 137 8.31 5.94 0.26
C VAL A 137 8.30 7.36 0.79
N THR A 138 8.86 8.27 0.00
CA THR A 138 8.90 9.70 0.32
C THR A 138 7.99 10.46 -0.62
N MET A 139 7.10 11.27 -0.06
CA MET A 139 6.30 12.23 -0.79
C MET A 139 6.64 13.64 -0.31
N SER A 140 7.10 14.50 -1.21
CA SER A 140 7.47 15.88 -0.92
C SER A 140 6.60 16.84 -1.72
N VAL A 141 6.10 17.88 -1.08
CA VAL A 141 5.28 18.94 -1.64
C VAL A 141 6.03 20.24 -1.52
N SER A 142 6.32 20.86 -2.66
CA SER A 142 7.08 22.10 -2.72
C SER A 142 6.25 23.30 -2.27
N ASN A 143 6.93 24.44 -2.03
CA ASN A 143 6.28 25.72 -1.77
C ASN A 143 5.26 26.04 -2.87
N GLY A 144 4.12 26.57 -2.49
CA GLY A 144 3.03 26.94 -3.40
C GLY A 144 2.20 25.77 -3.93
N GLN A 145 2.50 24.54 -3.52
CA GLN A 145 1.80 23.33 -3.95
C GLN A 145 1.08 22.65 -2.79
N LYS A 146 0.11 21.81 -3.10
CA LYS A 146 -0.59 20.92 -2.18
C LYS A 146 -0.78 19.57 -2.84
N ALA A 147 -0.90 18.52 -2.06
CA ALA A 147 -1.15 17.17 -2.56
C ALA A 147 -2.12 16.43 -1.67
N ASP A 148 -2.91 15.56 -2.29
CA ASP A 148 -3.82 14.64 -1.60
C ASP A 148 -3.39 13.23 -1.93
N ILE A 149 -3.28 12.37 -0.91
CA ILE A 149 -2.92 10.96 -1.07
C ILE A 149 -3.85 10.07 -0.27
N ILE A 150 -3.97 8.82 -0.72
CA ILE A 150 -4.64 7.76 0.02
C ILE A 150 -3.59 6.69 0.34
N LEU A 151 -3.38 6.43 1.62
CA LEU A 151 -2.47 5.40 2.08
C LEU A 151 -3.07 3.99 1.92
N ALA A 152 -2.24 2.96 2.03
CA ALA A 152 -2.64 1.57 1.81
C ALA A 152 -3.74 1.05 2.77
N ASP A 153 -3.96 1.73 3.90
CA ASP A 153 -5.02 1.42 4.87
C ASP A 153 -6.32 2.19 4.62
N GLY A 154 -6.37 3.01 3.55
CA GLY A 154 -7.51 3.90 3.23
C GLY A 154 -7.49 5.24 3.95
N THR A 155 -6.47 5.54 4.76
CA THR A 155 -6.27 6.87 5.38
C THR A 155 -6.04 7.90 4.28
N LYS A 156 -6.80 9.01 4.33
CA LYS A 156 -6.60 10.14 3.44
C LYS A 156 -5.70 11.17 4.12
N VAL A 157 -4.71 11.63 3.39
CA VAL A 157 -3.76 12.64 3.86
C VAL A 157 -3.74 13.79 2.88
N TYR A 158 -4.03 14.99 3.38
CA TYR A 158 -3.91 16.23 2.65
C TYR A 158 -2.63 16.91 3.11
N ILE A 159 -1.72 17.16 2.19
CA ILE A 159 -0.37 17.65 2.48
C ILE A 159 -0.29 19.11 2.02
N ASN A 160 0.08 19.98 2.94
CA ASN A 160 0.23 21.41 2.65
C ASN A 160 1.60 21.72 2.01
N SER A 161 1.77 22.97 1.60
CA SER A 161 3.00 23.48 1.02
C SER A 161 4.20 23.31 1.96
N ASP A 162 5.40 23.09 1.39
CA ASP A 162 6.65 22.90 2.14
C ASP A 162 6.55 21.76 3.15
N SER A 163 6.05 20.61 2.67
CA SER A 163 5.80 19.48 3.55
C SER A 163 6.27 18.17 2.92
N ARG A 164 6.66 17.24 3.79
CA ARG A 164 7.18 15.93 3.42
C ARG A 164 6.59 14.85 4.31
N ILE A 165 6.12 13.76 3.71
CA ILE A 165 5.69 12.55 4.41
C ILE A 165 6.58 11.39 3.98
N VAL A 166 7.01 10.59 4.96
CA VAL A 166 7.82 9.38 4.75
C VAL A 166 7.18 8.22 5.49
N TYR A 167 7.07 7.08 4.84
CA TYR A 167 6.69 5.81 5.45
C TYR A 167 7.44 4.66 4.76
N ASP A 168 7.60 3.56 5.44
CA ASP A 168 8.35 2.42 4.94
C ASP A 168 7.43 1.28 4.46
N ASN A 169 8.03 0.23 3.91
CA ASN A 169 7.35 -0.98 3.45
C ASN A 169 6.73 -1.83 4.58
N THR A 170 6.96 -1.47 5.85
CA THR A 170 6.32 -2.09 7.02
C THR A 170 5.00 -1.42 7.38
N TYR A 171 4.66 -0.28 6.73
CA TYR A 171 3.40 0.42 6.92
C TYR A 171 2.20 -0.53 6.78
N ASN A 172 1.27 -0.45 7.73
CA ASN A 172 0.07 -1.29 7.82
C ASN A 172 0.32 -2.80 8.07
N LYS A 173 1.55 -3.25 8.35
CA LYS A 173 1.81 -4.63 8.79
C LYS A 173 1.40 -4.83 10.26
N LYS A 174 2.07 -4.17 11.19
CA LYS A 174 1.77 -4.19 12.64
C LYS A 174 1.26 -2.84 13.16
N THR A 175 1.84 -1.76 12.66
CA THR A 175 1.49 -0.37 12.97
C THR A 175 1.36 0.41 11.68
N ARG A 176 0.70 1.56 11.74
CA ARG A 176 0.54 2.50 10.63
C ARG A 176 1.35 3.75 10.96
N MET A 177 2.67 3.67 10.69
CA MET A 177 3.60 4.73 11.08
C MET A 177 3.98 5.58 9.89
N VAL A 178 3.91 6.90 10.05
CA VAL A 178 4.38 7.89 9.09
C VAL A 178 5.23 8.95 9.79
N SER A 179 6.23 9.48 9.09
CA SER A 179 7.00 10.64 9.55
C SER A 179 6.54 11.87 8.76
N LEU A 180 6.29 12.96 9.45
CA LEU A 180 5.86 14.24 8.88
C LEU A 180 6.89 15.33 9.19
N GLU A 181 7.28 16.06 8.15
CA GLU A 181 7.94 17.37 8.23
C GLU A 181 7.04 18.35 7.48
N GLY A 182 6.58 19.43 8.11
CA GLY A 182 5.65 20.37 7.51
C GLY A 182 4.24 20.32 8.09
N GLU A 183 3.22 20.50 7.26
CA GLU A 183 1.82 20.51 7.68
C GLU A 183 0.98 19.53 6.88
N ALA A 184 0.20 18.70 7.56
CA ALA A 184 -0.73 17.78 6.93
C ALA A 184 -1.99 17.57 7.77
N TYR A 185 -3.10 17.37 7.07
CA TYR A 185 -4.36 16.95 7.64
C TYR A 185 -4.63 15.49 7.32
N PHE A 186 -5.02 14.74 8.35
CA PHE A 186 -5.23 13.30 8.29
C PHE A 186 -6.70 12.97 8.54
N GLU A 187 -7.29 12.17 7.67
CA GLU A 187 -8.56 11.46 7.89
C GLU A 187 -8.24 9.98 8.05
N VAL A 188 -7.94 9.57 9.27
CA VAL A 188 -7.44 8.23 9.56
C VAL A 188 -8.55 7.20 9.47
N ALA A 189 -8.30 6.14 8.70
CA ALA A 189 -9.18 4.98 8.63
C ALA A 189 -9.31 4.31 10.00
N LYS A 190 -10.55 3.91 10.37
CA LYS A 190 -10.83 3.30 11.67
C LYS A 190 -10.23 1.91 11.75
N ASP A 191 -9.27 1.73 12.63
CA ASP A 191 -8.69 0.43 12.98
C ASP A 191 -8.21 0.48 14.43
N LYS A 192 -8.82 -0.31 15.30
CA LYS A 192 -8.51 -0.36 16.73
C LYS A 192 -7.31 -1.25 17.05
N GLU A 193 -7.00 -2.18 16.16
CA GLU A 193 -5.92 -3.16 16.36
C GLU A 193 -4.57 -2.60 15.93
N LYS A 194 -4.58 -1.72 14.90
CA LYS A 194 -3.36 -1.11 14.37
C LYS A 194 -3.39 0.40 14.57
N PRO A 195 -2.69 0.93 15.56
CA PRO A 195 -2.63 2.38 15.78
C PRO A 195 -1.95 3.08 14.61
N PHE A 196 -2.49 4.24 14.23
CA PHE A 196 -1.88 5.18 13.28
C PHE A 196 -1.01 6.15 14.08
N ILE A 197 0.27 6.26 13.73
CA ILE A 197 1.25 7.06 14.45
C ILE A 197 1.93 8.01 13.48
N VAL A 198 1.85 9.32 13.76
CA VAL A 198 2.61 10.34 13.05
C VAL A 198 3.76 10.79 13.95
N LYS A 199 4.99 10.67 13.42
CA LYS A 199 6.21 11.22 14.04
C LYS A 199 6.51 12.58 13.43
N ALA A 200 6.60 13.62 14.22
CA ALA A 200 6.84 14.99 13.76
C ALA A 200 7.70 15.77 14.79
N ASN A 201 8.92 16.14 14.41
CA ASN A 201 9.87 16.90 15.23
C ASN A 201 10.00 16.37 16.68
N GLY A 202 10.12 15.03 16.85
CA GLY A 202 10.27 14.40 18.15
C GLY A 202 8.95 14.17 18.92
N ILE A 203 7.82 14.60 18.38
CA ILE A 203 6.48 14.35 18.92
C ILE A 203 5.85 13.17 18.19
N ASN A 204 5.20 12.27 18.94
CA ASN A 204 4.40 11.18 18.40
C ASN A 204 2.92 11.51 18.58
N VAL A 205 2.15 11.40 17.52
CA VAL A 205 0.70 11.63 17.52
C VAL A 205 0.02 10.33 17.13
N GLN A 206 -0.66 9.71 18.08
CA GLN A 206 -1.31 8.40 17.92
C GLN A 206 -2.83 8.54 17.78
N ALA A 207 -3.39 7.85 16.79
CA ALA A 207 -4.81 7.87 16.45
C ALA A 207 -5.33 6.45 16.10
N LEU A 208 -6.65 6.21 16.28
CA LEU A 208 -7.30 4.93 15.97
C LEU A 208 -8.44 5.06 14.94
N GLY A 209 -8.68 6.25 14.43
CA GLY A 209 -9.78 6.56 13.51
C GLY A 209 -10.30 7.96 13.78
N THR A 210 -9.54 8.96 13.41
CA THR A 210 -9.68 10.36 13.82
C THR A 210 -9.38 11.27 12.66
N SER A 211 -9.90 12.50 12.73
CA SER A 211 -9.54 13.57 11.81
C SER A 211 -8.81 14.67 12.57
N PHE A 212 -7.58 14.95 12.18
CA PHE A 212 -6.71 15.92 12.86
C PHE A 212 -5.70 16.56 11.90
N ASN A 213 -5.22 17.75 12.26
CA ASN A 213 -4.16 18.47 11.57
C ASN A 213 -2.89 18.49 12.42
N ILE A 214 -1.73 18.32 11.81
CA ILE A 214 -0.44 18.53 12.46
C ILE A 214 0.32 19.56 11.66
N ARG A 215 0.88 20.56 12.36
CA ARG A 215 1.85 21.52 11.83
C ARG A 215 3.17 21.36 12.58
N ALA A 216 4.19 20.97 11.85
CA ALA A 216 5.52 20.64 12.38
C ALA A 216 6.59 20.91 11.33
N HIS A 217 6.71 22.17 10.87
CA HIS A 217 7.78 22.53 9.96
C HIS A 217 9.13 22.50 10.69
N LYS A 218 10.18 22.22 9.95
CA LYS A 218 11.55 22.08 10.48
C LYS A 218 12.02 23.29 11.27
N ASP A 219 11.67 24.49 10.78
CA ASP A 219 12.11 25.75 11.37
C ASP A 219 11.14 26.29 12.44
N ASP A 220 10.01 25.62 12.65
CA ASP A 220 9.04 26.04 13.68
C ASP A 220 9.56 25.66 15.07
N LYS A 221 9.37 26.55 16.05
CA LYS A 221 9.75 26.33 17.46
C LYS A 221 8.77 25.45 18.22
N SER A 222 7.69 25.05 17.59
CA SER A 222 6.64 24.24 18.20
C SER A 222 6.00 23.32 17.20
N VAL A 223 5.42 22.24 17.69
CA VAL A 223 4.51 21.36 16.96
C VAL A 223 3.09 21.66 17.42
N ALA A 224 2.18 21.90 16.49
CA ALA A 224 0.78 22.11 16.80
C ALA A 224 -0.07 20.97 16.26
N VAL A 225 -0.91 20.40 17.12
CA VAL A 225 -1.88 19.35 16.79
C VAL A 225 -3.28 19.89 17.03
N SER A 226 -4.15 19.77 16.05
CA SER A 226 -5.55 20.22 16.12
C SER A 226 -6.48 19.05 15.86
N LEU A 227 -7.30 18.69 16.82
CA LEU A 227 -8.19 17.54 16.75
C LEU A 227 -9.61 17.97 16.35
N ILE A 228 -10.09 17.44 15.23
CA ILE A 228 -11.42 17.73 14.68
C ILE A 228 -12.44 16.69 15.13
N SER A 229 -12.07 15.40 15.03
CA SER A 229 -12.97 14.32 15.43
C SER A 229 -12.19 13.12 16.00
N GLY A 230 -12.81 12.37 16.90
CA GLY A 230 -12.24 11.17 17.51
C GLY A 230 -11.41 11.45 18.76
N LYS A 231 -10.30 10.75 18.92
CA LYS A 231 -9.36 10.87 20.06
C LYS A 231 -7.93 10.72 19.56
N VAL A 232 -7.04 11.55 20.10
CA VAL A 232 -5.62 11.53 19.81
C VAL A 232 -4.84 11.51 21.13
N LYS A 233 -3.77 10.70 21.14
CA LYS A 233 -2.73 10.76 22.17
C LYS A 233 -1.51 11.42 21.54
N VAL A 234 -0.94 12.41 22.24
CA VAL A 234 0.30 13.09 21.85
C VAL A 234 1.34 12.82 22.93
N ASP A 235 2.53 12.41 22.54
CA ASP A 235 3.64 12.20 23.47
C ASP A 235 4.98 12.64 22.86
N ASP A 236 5.90 13.11 23.72
CA ASP A 236 7.29 13.48 23.42
C ASP A 236 8.31 12.49 24.00
N GLY A 237 7.81 11.36 24.51
CA GLY A 237 8.60 10.37 25.25
C GLY A 237 8.81 10.70 26.74
N ARG A 238 8.47 11.91 27.21
CA ARG A 238 8.53 12.33 28.63
C ARG A 238 7.15 12.71 29.15
N HIS A 239 6.35 13.38 28.35
CA HIS A 239 5.02 13.85 28.68
C HIS A 239 4.02 13.26 27.68
N GLU A 240 2.80 13.02 28.17
CA GLU A 240 1.70 12.60 27.31
C GLU A 240 0.44 13.43 27.55
N ALA A 241 -0.31 13.67 26.50
CA ALA A 241 -1.57 14.38 26.55
C ALA A 241 -2.61 13.68 25.68
N TYR A 242 -3.83 13.59 26.18
CA TYR A 242 -4.99 13.10 25.43
C TYR A 242 -5.83 14.28 24.98
N MET A 243 -6.23 14.28 23.72
CA MET A 243 -7.03 15.33 23.12
C MET A 243 -8.46 14.87 22.86
N LYS A 244 -9.40 15.80 23.05
CA LYS A 244 -10.81 15.69 22.68
C LYS A 244 -11.07 16.50 21.41
N PRO A 245 -12.16 16.19 20.67
CA PRO A 245 -12.56 17.02 19.53
C PRO A 245 -12.66 18.50 19.90
N ASN A 246 -12.28 19.35 18.97
CA ASN A 246 -12.20 20.81 19.10
C ASN A 246 -11.13 21.28 20.10
N GLU A 247 -10.10 20.48 20.37
CA GLU A 247 -8.93 20.91 21.13
C GLU A 247 -7.72 21.10 20.20
N ARG A 248 -6.90 22.08 20.55
CA ARG A 248 -5.56 22.30 19.98
C ARG A 248 -4.52 22.11 21.06
N LEU A 249 -3.46 21.40 20.72
CA LEU A 249 -2.29 21.21 21.58
C LEU A 249 -1.07 21.80 20.88
N VAL A 250 -0.34 22.67 21.55
CA VAL A 250 0.94 23.21 21.10
C VAL A 250 2.04 22.65 21.97
N CYS A 251 2.97 21.94 21.34
CA CYS A 251 4.15 21.37 21.99
C CYS A 251 5.35 22.28 21.69
N ASN A 252 5.85 22.98 22.68
CA ASN A 252 7.02 23.85 22.54
C ASN A 252 8.29 23.01 22.54
N LEU A 253 9.03 23.03 21.45
CA LEU A 253 10.23 22.20 21.27
C LEU A 253 11.43 22.68 22.08
N THR A 254 11.42 23.94 22.58
CA THR A 254 12.51 24.51 23.35
C THR A 254 12.47 24.10 24.83
N ASN A 255 11.29 24.14 25.44
CA ASN A 255 11.11 23.86 26.88
C ASN A 255 10.31 22.59 27.18
N GLY A 256 9.78 21.90 26.14
CA GLY A 256 8.98 20.68 26.28
C GLY A 256 7.60 20.92 26.88
N GLN A 257 7.10 22.15 26.96
CA GLN A 257 5.78 22.43 27.52
C GLN A 257 4.67 22.12 26.52
N PHE A 258 3.59 21.56 27.04
CA PHE A 258 2.36 21.27 26.30
C PHE A 258 1.28 22.26 26.72
N GLU A 259 0.82 23.07 25.79
CA GLU A 259 -0.26 24.03 26.00
C GLU A 259 -1.51 23.58 25.25
N LYS A 260 -2.59 23.34 26.00
CA LYS A 260 -3.86 22.93 25.45
C LYS A 260 -4.85 24.11 25.45
N SER A 261 -5.52 24.29 24.34
CA SER A 261 -6.58 25.31 24.17
C SER A 261 -7.75 24.73 23.36
N GLU A 262 -8.89 25.40 23.39
CA GLU A 262 -9.98 25.08 22.47
C GLU A 262 -9.66 25.56 21.05
N LEU A 263 -10.14 24.83 20.07
CA LEU A 263 -10.08 25.26 18.67
C LEU A 263 -11.05 26.45 18.50
N HIS A 264 -10.54 27.54 17.97
CA HIS A 264 -11.42 28.63 17.57
C HIS A 264 -12.36 28.15 16.46
N PRO A 265 -13.67 28.48 16.49
CA PRO A 265 -14.65 28.00 15.49
C PRO A 265 -14.28 28.28 14.02
N ASN A 266 -13.55 29.37 13.78
CA ASN A 266 -13.07 29.77 12.46
C ASN A 266 -11.55 29.52 12.28
N ALA A 267 -10.97 28.63 13.08
CA ALA A 267 -9.53 28.49 13.10
C ALA A 267 -8.96 27.86 11.80
N SER A 268 -7.83 28.35 11.41
CA SER A 268 -7.21 28.17 10.10
C SER A 268 -6.73 26.74 9.74
N TYR A 269 -6.82 25.79 10.68
CA TYR A 269 -6.21 24.44 10.49
C TYR A 269 -6.80 23.64 9.32
N LEU A 270 -8.00 24.05 8.83
CA LEU A 270 -8.62 23.47 7.66
C LEU A 270 -8.79 24.48 6.53
N LEU A 271 -8.70 25.77 6.85
CA LEU A 271 -8.92 26.84 5.89
C LEU A 271 -7.86 26.86 4.79
N TRP A 272 -6.65 26.38 5.10
CA TRP A 272 -5.62 26.24 4.09
C TRP A 272 -6.03 25.29 2.95
N ARG A 273 -6.90 24.30 3.20
CA ARG A 273 -7.43 23.40 2.16
C ARG A 273 -8.31 24.15 1.16
N SER A 274 -9.08 25.13 1.61
CA SER A 274 -9.94 26.01 0.78
C SER A 274 -9.25 27.28 0.30
N ASN A 275 -7.93 27.40 0.45
CA ASN A 275 -7.15 28.61 0.16
C ASN A 275 -7.59 29.84 0.97
N GLU A 276 -8.13 29.62 2.16
CA GLU A 276 -8.45 30.66 3.12
C GLU A 276 -7.38 30.70 4.22
N LEU A 277 -7.13 31.88 4.74
CA LEU A 277 -6.19 32.13 5.83
C LEU A 277 -6.92 32.83 6.96
N ALA A 278 -6.77 32.35 8.17
CA ALA A 278 -7.27 33.02 9.36
C ALA A 278 -6.13 33.26 10.34
N PHE A 279 -6.07 34.44 10.87
CA PHE A 279 -5.05 34.90 11.79
C PHE A 279 -5.73 35.40 13.07
N TYR A 280 -5.25 34.95 14.23
CA TYR A 280 -5.82 35.24 15.55
C TYR A 280 -4.77 35.78 16.51
N GLY A 281 -3.92 36.69 16.02
CA GLY A 281 -2.89 37.31 16.82
C GLY A 281 -1.49 36.81 16.48
N GLU A 282 -1.34 36.09 15.39
CA GLU A 282 -0.02 35.74 14.86
C GLU A 282 0.77 37.00 14.51
N SER A 283 2.08 36.94 14.77
CA SER A 283 3.01 38.01 14.40
C SER A 283 3.18 38.10 12.89
N PHE A 284 3.54 39.29 12.40
CA PHE A 284 3.85 39.46 10.97
C PHE A 284 4.98 38.55 10.51
N GLU A 285 5.94 38.23 11.35
CA GLU A 285 7.00 37.27 11.03
C GLU A 285 6.42 35.88 10.76
N GLU A 286 5.53 35.40 11.61
CA GLU A 286 4.87 34.10 11.43
C GLU A 286 3.96 34.10 10.21
N ILE A 287 3.21 35.18 9.99
CA ILE A 287 2.35 35.34 8.81
C ILE A 287 3.18 35.31 7.53
N CYS A 288 4.27 36.10 7.45
CA CYS A 288 5.14 36.12 6.29
C CYS A 288 5.82 34.78 6.03
N THR A 289 6.17 34.04 7.08
CA THR A 289 6.70 32.67 6.96
C THR A 289 5.66 31.74 6.35
N MET A 290 4.42 31.80 6.80
CA MET A 290 3.29 31.02 6.24
C MET A 290 3.04 31.40 4.76
N LEU A 291 2.99 32.69 4.44
CA LEU A 291 2.79 33.17 3.08
C LEU A 291 3.97 32.78 2.16
N THR A 292 5.21 32.79 2.66
CA THR A 292 6.38 32.33 1.92
C THR A 292 6.20 30.87 1.47
N ARG A 293 5.75 29.99 2.37
CA ARG A 293 5.48 28.60 2.07
C ARG A 293 4.31 28.43 1.09
N MET A 294 3.22 29.20 1.32
CA MET A 294 1.97 29.04 0.56
C MET A 294 2.05 29.60 -0.86
N TYR A 295 2.80 30.69 -1.08
CA TYR A 295 2.88 31.39 -2.36
C TYR A 295 4.25 31.33 -3.03
N ASN A 296 5.19 30.63 -2.44
CA ASN A 296 6.59 30.54 -2.92
C ASN A 296 7.21 31.94 -3.17
N CYS A 297 7.05 32.85 -2.22
CA CYS A 297 7.52 34.22 -2.29
C CYS A 297 8.47 34.53 -1.13
N LYS A 298 9.25 35.60 -1.20
CA LYS A 298 10.16 36.02 -0.15
C LYS A 298 9.77 37.38 0.40
N PHE A 299 9.58 37.49 1.72
CA PHE A 299 9.33 38.74 2.41
C PHE A 299 10.64 39.31 2.98
N ILE A 300 10.84 40.61 2.84
CA ILE A 300 11.99 41.33 3.41
C ILE A 300 11.44 42.46 4.27
N PHE A 301 11.68 42.39 5.56
CA PHE A 301 11.32 43.43 6.50
C PHE A 301 12.34 44.59 6.41
N LYS A 302 11.85 45.76 6.02
CA LYS A 302 12.68 47.02 6.08
C LYS A 302 12.79 47.55 7.50
N ASN A 303 11.85 47.19 8.38
CA ASN A 303 11.81 47.59 9.77
C ASN A 303 11.62 46.36 10.64
N GLU A 304 12.61 46.03 11.46
CA GLU A 304 12.58 44.88 12.36
C GLU A 304 11.40 44.91 13.39
N LYS A 305 11.01 46.12 13.81
CA LYS A 305 9.86 46.25 14.71
C LYS A 305 8.54 45.76 14.09
N ALA A 306 8.40 45.80 12.78
CA ALA A 306 7.22 45.34 12.08
C ALA A 306 7.00 43.83 12.26
N LYS A 307 8.01 43.05 12.52
CA LYS A 307 7.90 41.62 12.75
C LYS A 307 7.01 41.28 13.94
N GLN A 308 6.98 42.13 14.95
CA GLN A 308 6.26 41.92 16.21
C GLN A 308 4.79 42.37 16.16
N TYR A 309 4.39 43.07 15.10
CA TYR A 309 2.96 43.44 14.94
C TYR A 309 2.13 42.19 14.75
N THR A 310 0.96 42.15 15.36
CA THR A 310 0.04 41.03 15.25
C THR A 310 -1.17 41.39 14.38
N TYR A 311 -1.74 40.41 13.72
CA TYR A 311 -2.89 40.56 12.87
C TYR A 311 -4.04 39.66 13.28
N HIS A 312 -5.26 40.16 13.21
CA HIS A 312 -6.49 39.39 13.41
C HIS A 312 -7.39 39.56 12.18
N GLY A 313 -7.73 38.46 11.54
CA GLY A 313 -8.66 38.51 10.42
C GLY A 313 -8.69 37.23 9.61
N ILE A 314 -9.67 37.11 8.73
CA ILE A 314 -9.80 36.01 7.80
C ILE A 314 -9.67 36.57 6.38
N ILE A 315 -8.74 36.03 5.64
CA ILE A 315 -8.51 36.35 4.25
C ILE A 315 -9.06 35.20 3.41
N LYS A 316 -10.10 35.49 2.61
CA LYS A 316 -10.73 34.50 1.73
C LYS A 316 -10.22 34.64 0.32
N ASN A 317 -10.09 33.53 -0.37
CA ASN A 317 -9.74 33.43 -1.79
C ASN A 317 -8.46 34.21 -2.18
N GLY A 318 -7.41 33.96 -1.38
CA GLY A 318 -6.20 34.75 -1.45
C GLY A 318 -5.33 34.46 -2.66
N SER A 319 -5.45 35.30 -3.70
CA SER A 319 -4.22 35.58 -4.46
C SER A 319 -3.28 36.37 -3.55
N LEU A 320 -1.96 36.21 -3.75
CA LEU A 320 -0.97 36.95 -2.96
C LEU A 320 -1.25 38.47 -3.00
N ASN A 321 -1.69 39.01 -4.15
CA ASN A 321 -2.05 40.43 -4.29
C ASN A 321 -3.19 40.81 -3.35
N ASN A 322 -4.26 40.02 -3.28
CA ASN A 322 -5.39 40.29 -2.38
C ASN A 322 -4.97 40.25 -0.91
N VAL A 323 -4.09 39.31 -0.56
CA VAL A 323 -3.53 39.21 0.80
C VAL A 323 -2.73 40.46 1.15
N LEU A 324 -1.91 40.94 0.23
CA LEU A 324 -1.07 42.12 0.42
C LEU A 324 -1.89 43.40 0.48
N GLU A 325 -2.89 43.58 -0.40
CA GLU A 325 -3.78 44.73 -0.39
C GLU A 325 -4.57 44.84 0.92
N LEU A 326 -5.16 43.72 1.39
CA LEU A 326 -5.90 43.71 2.65
C LEU A 326 -4.99 44.01 3.85
N SER A 327 -3.73 43.52 3.84
CA SER A 327 -2.78 43.84 4.90
C SER A 327 -2.32 45.29 4.89
N LEU A 328 -2.17 45.90 3.71
CA LEU A 328 -1.79 47.31 3.56
C LEU A 328 -2.88 48.25 4.08
N ILE A 329 -4.16 47.95 3.85
CA ILE A 329 -5.29 48.77 4.33
C ILE A 329 -5.32 48.80 5.87
N HIS A 330 -5.03 47.73 6.53
CA HIS A 330 -5.06 47.64 8.01
C HIS A 330 -3.79 48.16 8.70
N ILE A 331 -2.64 48.25 8.01
CA ILE A 331 -1.42 48.83 8.55
C ILE A 331 -1.39 50.35 8.47
N SER A 332 -2.18 50.95 7.56
CA SER A 332 -2.21 52.38 7.36
C SER A 332 -3.14 53.14 8.32
N GLU A 333 -4.01 52.49 9.10
CA GLU A 333 -4.78 53.11 10.15
C GLU A 333 -4.22 52.86 11.55
N PRO A 334 -3.39 53.74 12.11
CA PRO A 334 -3.15 53.72 13.54
C PRO A 334 -4.49 54.08 14.23
N THR A 335 -5.01 53.12 14.99
CA THR A 335 -6.24 53.36 15.81
C THR A 335 -5.97 54.55 16.73
N ARG A 336 -6.31 55.75 16.28
CA ARG A 336 -6.40 56.91 17.13
C ARG A 336 -7.67 56.76 17.97
N ARG A 337 -7.55 56.07 19.13
CA ARG A 337 -8.56 56.22 20.18
C ARG A 337 -8.56 57.68 20.59
N ARG A 338 -9.53 58.45 20.08
CA ARG A 338 -9.93 59.70 20.70
C ARG A 338 -10.60 59.36 22.01
N GLY A 339 -9.89 59.59 23.13
CA GLY A 339 -10.53 59.69 24.42
C GLY A 339 -11.47 60.87 24.42
N ILE A 340 -12.68 60.67 24.90
CA ILE A 340 -13.56 61.65 25.46
C ILE A 340 -13.60 61.32 26.95
#